data_33022a938755147b774eed411fe627b5
#
_entry.id   33022a938755147b774eed411fe627b5
#
_cell.length_a   1.000
_cell.length_b   1.000
_cell.length_c   1.000
_cell.angle_alpha   90.00
_cell.angle_beta   90.00
_cell.angle_gamma   90.00
#
_symmetry.space_group_name_H-M   'P 1'
#
loop_
_entity.id
_entity.type
_entity.pdbx_description
1 polymer ?
#
loop_
_entity_poly.entity_id
_entity_poly.type
_entity_poly.pdbx_seq_one_letter_code
_entity_poly.pdbx_strand_id
1 'polypeptide(L)'
;MVSKKYADKIPFIMKLNHNDLLRCPNDYDQISFASVDQAYQMGAAGVGATIYFGSPESKRQIQEISIAFEEAHRLGMFTILWCYLRSNSFKVNGVDYHEAADLTGQANHLGVTLGADIIKQKLPTVNGGYTAVNTQEKYGKSDARMYTELCSEHPIDLCRYQVANCYMGRIGLINSGGESGDNDIAAAVRTAVINKRAGGSGLILGRKAFQKPLDEGVKIINAVQDVYLCDEVSVA
;
A
#
# COMPACT_ATOMS: atom_id res chain seq x y z
N MET A 1 -14.79 -7.16 -20.43
CA MET A 1 -15.19 -8.52 -20.78
C MET A 1 -14.90 -9.54 -19.70
N VAL A 2 -13.73 -9.53 -19.07
CA VAL A 2 -13.43 -10.38 -17.91
C VAL A 2 -14.38 -10.09 -16.75
N SER A 3 -14.64 -8.81 -16.45
CA SER A 3 -15.59 -8.39 -15.42
C SER A 3 -17.00 -8.95 -15.65
N LYS A 4 -17.51 -8.94 -16.87
CA LYS A 4 -18.83 -9.54 -17.17
C LYS A 4 -18.90 -11.04 -16.90
N LYS A 5 -17.80 -11.76 -17.13
CA LYS A 5 -17.72 -13.22 -16.92
C LYS A 5 -17.62 -13.60 -15.44
N TYR A 6 -17.04 -12.74 -14.62
CA TYR A 6 -16.69 -13.05 -13.24
C TYR A 6 -17.27 -12.07 -12.21
N ALA A 7 -18.23 -11.22 -12.62
CA ALA A 7 -18.80 -10.18 -11.76
C ALA A 7 -19.42 -10.71 -10.46
N ASP A 8 -19.98 -11.92 -10.52
CA ASP A 8 -20.59 -12.64 -9.39
C ASP A 8 -19.60 -13.52 -8.59
N LYS A 9 -18.34 -13.59 -9.04
CA LYS A 9 -17.33 -14.51 -8.46
C LYS A 9 -16.13 -13.78 -7.89
N ILE A 10 -15.77 -12.63 -8.44
CA ILE A 10 -14.58 -11.86 -8.07
C ILE A 10 -15.00 -10.41 -7.86
N PRO A 11 -14.76 -9.82 -6.67
CA PRO A 11 -14.98 -8.40 -6.47
C PRO A 11 -13.99 -7.59 -7.29
N PHE A 12 -14.49 -6.74 -8.18
CA PHE A 12 -13.68 -5.84 -8.98
C PHE A 12 -13.54 -4.48 -8.29
N ILE A 13 -12.35 -3.93 -8.35
CA ILE A 13 -12.01 -2.62 -7.80
C ILE A 13 -11.61 -1.70 -8.94
N MET A 14 -12.21 -0.51 -9.00
CA MET A 14 -11.81 0.50 -9.97
C MET A 14 -10.78 1.43 -9.37
N LYS A 15 -9.64 1.59 -10.07
CA LYS A 15 -8.64 2.59 -9.74
C LYS A 15 -9.07 3.95 -10.29
N LEU A 16 -9.26 4.94 -9.41
CA LEU A 16 -9.80 6.25 -9.80
C LEU A 16 -8.74 7.18 -10.41
N ASN A 17 -7.50 7.13 -9.94
CA ASN A 17 -6.45 8.05 -10.34
C ASN A 17 -5.19 7.35 -10.82
N HIS A 18 -4.41 8.05 -11.64
CA HIS A 18 -3.12 7.58 -12.16
C HIS A 18 -2.23 8.77 -12.52
N ASN A 19 -0.95 8.49 -12.78
CA ASN A 19 -0.06 9.48 -13.39
C ASN A 19 -0.52 9.81 -14.82
N ASP A 20 -0.27 11.01 -15.27
CA ASP A 20 -0.19 11.29 -16.70
C ASP A 20 1.10 10.64 -17.25
N LEU A 21 0.94 9.53 -17.96
CA LEU A 21 2.07 8.73 -18.46
C LEU A 21 2.85 9.42 -19.58
N LEU A 22 2.28 10.45 -20.19
CA LEU A 22 2.95 11.23 -21.25
C LEU A 22 3.76 12.38 -20.68
N ARG A 23 3.60 12.73 -19.41
CA ARG A 23 4.35 13.78 -18.75
C ARG A 23 5.75 13.32 -18.33
N CYS A 24 6.76 14.03 -18.76
CA CYS A 24 8.16 13.76 -18.43
C CYS A 24 8.89 15.08 -18.07
N PRO A 25 9.64 15.13 -16.94
CA PRO A 25 9.74 14.08 -15.93
C PRO A 25 8.45 13.89 -15.13
N ASN A 26 8.27 12.70 -14.56
CA ASN A 26 7.15 12.43 -13.65
C ASN A 26 7.37 13.23 -12.35
N ASP A 27 6.42 14.11 -12.05
CA ASP A 27 6.42 14.96 -10.85
C ASP A 27 5.61 14.40 -9.69
N TYR A 28 5.28 13.09 -9.75
CA TYR A 28 4.48 12.40 -8.74
C TYR A 28 3.08 13.00 -8.57
N ASP A 29 2.52 13.48 -9.66
CA ASP A 29 1.13 13.90 -9.73
C ASP A 29 0.21 12.72 -10.07
N GLN A 30 -0.84 12.59 -9.30
CA GLN A 30 -1.93 11.64 -9.54
C GLN A 30 -3.17 12.44 -9.88
N ILE A 31 -3.69 12.24 -11.09
CA ILE A 31 -4.91 12.89 -11.57
C ILE A 31 -6.07 11.90 -11.65
N SER A 32 -7.28 12.35 -11.37
CA SER A 32 -8.47 11.51 -11.40
C SER A 32 -8.92 11.28 -12.85
N PHE A 33 -9.03 10.01 -13.26
CA PHE A 33 -9.53 9.59 -14.56
C PHE A 33 -10.94 9.03 -14.51
N ALA A 34 -11.43 8.70 -13.33
CA ALA A 34 -12.77 8.16 -13.13
C ALA A 34 -13.42 8.72 -11.86
N SER A 35 -14.74 8.78 -11.84
CA SER A 35 -15.52 9.11 -10.64
C SER A 35 -15.96 7.85 -9.90
N VAL A 36 -16.34 8.02 -8.63
CA VAL A 36 -16.93 6.96 -7.82
C VAL A 36 -18.27 6.50 -8.41
N ASP A 37 -19.10 7.44 -8.90
CA ASP A 37 -20.36 7.10 -9.55
C ASP A 37 -20.16 6.22 -10.78
N GLN A 38 -19.18 6.52 -11.63
CA GLN A 38 -18.82 5.65 -12.76
C GLN A 38 -18.44 4.24 -12.30
N ALA A 39 -17.64 4.12 -11.24
CA ALA A 39 -17.25 2.83 -10.67
C ALA A 39 -18.47 2.05 -10.17
N TYR A 40 -19.37 2.72 -9.46
CA TYR A 40 -20.61 2.15 -8.94
C TYR A 40 -21.52 1.65 -10.07
N GLN A 41 -21.76 2.48 -11.10
CA GLN A 41 -22.57 2.12 -12.26
C GLN A 41 -21.98 0.93 -13.06
N MET A 42 -20.68 0.75 -13.03
CA MET A 42 -20.00 -0.40 -13.64
C MET A 42 -20.06 -1.67 -12.79
N GLY A 43 -20.62 -1.62 -11.57
CA GLY A 43 -20.72 -2.74 -10.65
C GLY A 43 -19.42 -3.07 -9.92
N ALA A 44 -18.55 -2.08 -9.73
CA ALA A 44 -17.34 -2.27 -8.92
C ALA A 44 -17.71 -2.44 -7.44
N ALA A 45 -17.08 -3.38 -6.76
CA ALA A 45 -17.28 -3.61 -5.33
C ALA A 45 -16.56 -2.58 -4.45
N GLY A 46 -15.55 -1.93 -5.00
CA GLY A 46 -14.78 -0.90 -4.32
C GLY A 46 -14.01 -0.02 -5.28
N VAL A 47 -13.41 1.01 -4.73
CA VAL A 47 -12.54 1.93 -5.47
C VAL A 47 -11.15 1.98 -4.86
N GLY A 48 -10.17 2.29 -5.70
CA GLY A 48 -8.79 2.45 -5.27
C GLY A 48 -8.18 3.76 -5.74
N ALA A 49 -7.28 4.30 -4.96
CA ALA A 49 -6.55 5.51 -5.33
C ALA A 49 -5.09 5.46 -4.87
N THR A 50 -4.26 6.30 -5.44
CA THR A 50 -2.89 6.53 -4.98
C THR A 50 -2.76 7.96 -4.48
N ILE A 51 -2.08 8.12 -3.34
CA ILE A 51 -1.56 9.41 -2.91
C ILE A 51 -0.05 9.30 -2.83
N TYR A 52 0.63 10.28 -3.40
CA TYR A 52 2.07 10.46 -3.24
C TYR A 52 2.33 11.48 -2.12
N PHE A 53 2.30 10.99 -0.87
CA PHE A 53 2.55 11.83 0.29
C PHE A 53 3.93 12.49 0.23
N GLY A 54 3.98 13.78 0.52
CA GLY A 54 5.18 14.60 0.47
C GLY A 54 5.55 15.12 -0.92
N SER A 55 4.84 14.75 -1.99
CA SER A 55 5.00 15.38 -3.29
C SER A 55 4.41 16.80 -3.29
N PRO A 56 4.79 17.68 -4.23
CA PRO A 56 4.19 19.01 -4.37
C PRO A 56 2.65 18.95 -4.48
N GLU A 57 2.11 17.89 -5.10
CA GLU A 57 0.69 17.71 -5.36
C GLU A 57 -0.06 16.95 -4.25
N SER A 58 0.63 16.52 -3.19
CA SER A 58 0.04 15.68 -2.14
C SER A 58 -1.18 16.32 -1.48
N LYS A 59 -1.17 17.65 -1.28
CA LYS A 59 -2.29 18.39 -0.67
C LYS A 59 -3.58 18.27 -1.49
N ARG A 60 -3.49 18.43 -2.81
CA ARG A 60 -4.63 18.28 -3.72
C ARG A 60 -5.11 16.83 -3.75
N GLN A 61 -4.18 15.88 -3.89
CA GLN A 61 -4.51 14.44 -3.91
C GLN A 61 -5.22 14.02 -2.61
N ILE A 62 -4.80 14.50 -1.45
CA ILE A 62 -5.44 14.24 -0.16
C ILE A 62 -6.90 14.71 -0.19
N GLN A 63 -7.16 15.93 -0.63
CA GLN A 63 -8.50 16.51 -0.67
C GLN A 63 -9.42 15.76 -1.63
N GLU A 64 -8.95 15.48 -2.86
CA GLU A 64 -9.72 14.76 -3.88
C GLU A 64 -10.09 13.35 -3.42
N ILE A 65 -9.14 12.63 -2.85
CA ILE A 65 -9.36 11.24 -2.43
C ILE A 65 -10.22 11.15 -1.17
N SER A 66 -10.10 12.10 -0.23
CA SER A 66 -10.98 12.16 0.94
C SER A 66 -12.46 12.27 0.52
N ILE A 67 -12.77 13.16 -0.43
CA ILE A 67 -14.12 13.32 -0.98
C ILE A 67 -14.58 12.05 -1.70
N ALA A 68 -13.71 11.47 -2.53
CA ALA A 68 -14.05 10.26 -3.27
C ALA A 68 -14.31 9.05 -2.35
N PHE A 69 -13.54 8.91 -1.27
CA PHE A 69 -13.74 7.81 -0.32
C PHE A 69 -15.02 7.99 0.52
N GLU A 70 -15.35 9.21 0.91
CA GLU A 70 -16.65 9.51 1.53
C GLU A 70 -17.82 9.13 0.61
N GLU A 71 -17.75 9.49 -0.67
CA GLU A 71 -18.77 9.13 -1.66
C GLU A 71 -18.86 7.61 -1.84
N ALA A 72 -17.72 6.90 -1.91
CA ALA A 72 -17.68 5.44 -2.02
C ALA A 72 -18.38 4.77 -0.84
N HIS A 73 -18.11 5.21 0.38
CA HIS A 73 -18.77 4.69 1.58
C HIS A 73 -20.27 4.95 1.59
N ARG A 74 -20.73 6.12 1.12
CA ARG A 74 -22.18 6.40 0.98
C ARG A 74 -22.88 5.43 0.02
N LEU A 75 -22.15 4.93 -0.97
CA LEU A 75 -22.65 3.95 -1.94
C LEU A 75 -22.41 2.49 -1.51
N GLY A 76 -21.88 2.25 -0.31
CA GLY A 76 -21.61 0.92 0.20
C GLY A 76 -20.40 0.23 -0.45
N MET A 77 -19.51 0.99 -1.07
CA MET A 77 -18.28 0.50 -1.69
C MET A 77 -17.11 0.60 -0.70
N PHE A 78 -16.21 -0.39 -0.71
CA PHE A 78 -14.99 -0.30 0.08
C PHE A 78 -13.87 0.46 -0.65
N THR A 79 -12.87 0.92 0.10
CA THR A 79 -11.80 1.78 -0.40
C THR A 79 -10.42 1.21 -0.15
N ILE A 80 -9.54 1.34 -1.15
CA ILE A 80 -8.13 0.94 -1.04
C ILE A 80 -7.23 2.12 -1.37
N LEU A 81 -6.30 2.46 -0.48
CA LEU A 81 -5.33 3.52 -0.72
C LEU A 81 -3.91 2.99 -0.87
N TRP A 82 -3.27 3.33 -2.00
CA TRP A 82 -1.83 3.20 -2.20
C TRP A 82 -1.13 4.37 -1.50
N CYS A 83 -0.59 4.12 -0.31
CA CYS A 83 0.06 5.13 0.52
C CYS A 83 1.55 5.23 0.21
N TYR A 84 1.89 5.92 -0.87
CA TYR A 84 3.29 6.07 -1.25
C TYR A 84 3.88 7.39 -0.77
N LEU A 85 5.11 7.34 -0.29
CA LEU A 85 5.92 8.52 -0.04
C LEU A 85 6.67 8.90 -1.31
N ARG A 86 6.59 10.16 -1.73
CA ARG A 86 7.33 10.66 -2.89
C ARG A 86 7.71 12.12 -2.68
N SER A 87 8.98 12.34 -2.38
CA SER A 87 9.57 13.66 -2.29
C SER A 87 11.09 13.56 -2.39
N ASN A 88 11.72 14.51 -3.04
CA ASN A 88 13.17 14.60 -3.00
C ASN A 88 13.71 14.91 -1.60
N SER A 89 12.87 15.48 -0.73
CA SER A 89 13.23 15.74 0.67
C SER A 89 13.43 14.46 1.50
N PHE A 90 12.92 13.31 1.04
CA PHE A 90 13.15 12.02 1.69
C PHE A 90 14.45 11.34 1.23
N LYS A 91 15.27 12.03 0.43
CA LYS A 91 16.59 11.56 0.03
C LYS A 91 17.65 12.45 0.68
N VAL A 92 18.47 11.88 1.52
CA VAL A 92 19.52 12.58 2.24
C VAL A 92 20.84 11.83 2.10
N ASN A 93 21.91 12.51 1.69
CA ASN A 93 23.25 11.94 1.52
C ASN A 93 23.29 10.64 0.68
N GLY A 94 22.48 10.59 -0.39
CA GLY A 94 22.40 9.45 -1.29
C GLY A 94 21.56 8.28 -0.80
N VAL A 95 21.00 8.34 0.41
CA VAL A 95 20.10 7.33 0.96
C VAL A 95 18.64 7.73 0.71
N ASP A 96 17.83 6.76 0.26
CA ASP A 96 16.39 6.93 0.04
C ASP A 96 15.59 6.40 1.23
N TYR A 97 14.85 7.29 1.90
CA TYR A 97 14.05 6.99 3.08
C TYR A 97 12.57 6.76 2.80
N HIS A 98 12.14 6.67 1.53
CA HIS A 98 10.73 6.45 1.18
C HIS A 98 10.12 5.15 1.75
N GLU A 99 10.94 4.20 2.13
CA GLU A 99 10.52 2.93 2.72
C GLU A 99 10.88 2.82 4.21
N ALA A 100 11.30 3.91 4.86
CA ALA A 100 11.56 3.90 6.29
C ALA A 100 10.29 3.55 7.07
N ALA A 101 10.45 2.76 8.13
CA ALA A 101 9.33 2.20 8.88
C ALA A 101 8.45 3.29 9.51
N ASP A 102 9.05 4.32 10.09
CA ASP A 102 8.33 5.45 10.70
C ASP A 102 7.59 6.30 9.66
N LEU A 103 8.22 6.61 8.51
CA LEU A 103 7.61 7.40 7.45
C LEU A 103 6.46 6.64 6.78
N THR A 104 6.63 5.34 6.50
CA THR A 104 5.55 4.52 5.93
C THR A 104 4.42 4.28 6.92
N GLY A 105 4.72 4.15 8.21
CA GLY A 105 3.70 4.11 9.27
C GLY A 105 2.89 5.41 9.32
N GLN A 106 3.54 6.56 9.26
CA GLN A 106 2.86 7.87 9.19
C GLN A 106 1.95 7.98 7.96
N ALA A 107 2.42 7.54 6.79
CA ALA A 107 1.62 7.54 5.57
C ALA A 107 0.39 6.62 5.70
N ASN A 108 0.53 5.44 6.32
CA ASN A 108 -0.58 4.53 6.59
C ASN A 108 -1.62 5.19 7.49
N HIS A 109 -1.19 5.84 8.56
CA HIS A 109 -2.09 6.54 9.49
C HIS A 109 -2.87 7.66 8.80
N LEU A 110 -2.21 8.45 7.96
CA LEU A 110 -2.88 9.47 7.13
C LEU A 110 -3.91 8.83 6.20
N GLY A 111 -3.56 7.71 5.53
CA GLY A 111 -4.48 7.00 4.64
C GLY A 111 -5.73 6.49 5.34
N VAL A 112 -5.58 5.95 6.55
CA VAL A 112 -6.73 5.52 7.37
C VAL A 112 -7.60 6.72 7.77
N THR A 113 -6.98 7.83 8.15
CA THR A 113 -7.68 9.07 8.52
C THR A 113 -8.52 9.62 7.36
N LEU A 114 -8.11 9.37 6.11
CA LEU A 114 -8.83 9.75 4.90
C LEU A 114 -10.01 8.82 4.56
N GLY A 115 -10.20 7.73 5.32
CA GLY A 115 -11.29 6.79 5.09
C GLY A 115 -10.89 5.58 4.24
N ALA A 116 -9.62 5.17 4.20
CA ALA A 116 -9.25 3.92 3.56
C ALA A 116 -9.62 2.71 4.44
N ASP A 117 -10.32 1.72 3.87
CA ASP A 117 -10.61 0.43 4.51
C ASP A 117 -9.43 -0.54 4.38
N ILE A 118 -8.62 -0.36 3.35
CA ILE A 118 -7.41 -1.13 3.10
C ILE A 118 -6.27 -0.19 2.70
N ILE A 119 -5.17 -0.31 3.40
CA ILE A 119 -3.91 0.38 3.06
C ILE A 119 -3.03 -0.56 2.26
N LYS A 120 -2.54 -0.08 1.12
CA LYS A 120 -1.47 -0.73 0.36
C LYS A 120 -0.17 0.00 0.58
N GLN A 121 0.84 -0.72 1.08
CA GLN A 121 2.16 -0.18 1.39
C GLN A 121 3.27 -1.13 0.90
N LYS A 122 4.48 -0.63 0.75
CA LYS A 122 5.69 -1.46 0.61
C LYS A 122 6.12 -2.01 1.97
N LEU A 123 6.83 -3.15 1.98
CA LEU A 123 7.50 -3.58 3.20
C LEU A 123 8.49 -2.50 3.66
N PRO A 124 8.54 -2.20 4.96
CA PRO A 124 9.41 -1.15 5.48
C PRO A 124 10.86 -1.62 5.61
N THR A 125 11.75 -0.63 5.63
CA THR A 125 13.19 -0.83 5.91
C THR A 125 13.60 -0.09 7.16
N VAL A 126 14.60 -0.63 7.89
CA VAL A 126 15.25 0.06 9.02
C VAL A 126 16.33 0.96 8.46
N ASN A 127 16.11 2.26 8.47
CA ASN A 127 17.12 3.23 8.07
C ASN A 127 17.01 4.58 8.80
N GLY A 128 16.17 4.64 9.85
CA GLY A 128 16.07 5.82 10.72
C GLY A 128 15.40 7.03 10.12
N GLY A 129 14.41 6.82 9.24
CA GLY A 129 13.71 7.82 8.44
C GLY A 129 13.60 9.24 9.00
N TYR A 130 12.76 9.49 10.03
CA TYR A 130 12.62 10.83 10.61
C TYR A 130 13.93 11.39 11.17
N THR A 131 14.72 10.54 11.82
CA THR A 131 16.01 10.98 12.38
C THR A 131 16.95 11.49 11.28
N ALA A 132 16.96 10.82 10.13
CA ALA A 132 17.82 11.18 9.00
C ALA A 132 17.30 12.38 8.20
N VAL A 133 15.98 12.46 7.93
CA VAL A 133 15.40 13.51 7.08
C VAL A 133 15.01 14.76 7.83
N ASN A 134 14.81 14.68 9.15
CA ASN A 134 14.34 15.79 9.98
C ASN A 134 15.46 16.62 10.61
N THR A 135 16.58 16.74 9.93
CA THR A 135 17.76 17.48 10.41
C THR A 135 17.49 18.96 10.72
N GLN A 136 16.37 19.50 10.25
CA GLN A 136 15.94 20.89 10.48
C GLN A 136 14.55 20.96 11.14
N GLU A 137 14.11 19.91 11.80
CA GLU A 137 12.81 19.80 12.48
C GLU A 137 11.60 20.07 11.55
N LYS A 138 11.72 19.75 10.27
CA LYS A 138 10.69 20.06 9.26
C LYS A 138 9.47 19.12 9.28
N TYR A 139 9.66 17.88 9.76
CA TYR A 139 8.66 16.80 9.64
C TYR A 139 8.03 16.39 10.97
N GLY A 140 8.20 17.17 12.01
CA GLY A 140 7.78 16.80 13.35
C GLY A 140 8.77 15.85 14.03
N LYS A 141 8.43 15.39 15.22
CA LYS A 141 9.30 14.52 16.03
C LYS A 141 8.72 13.12 16.05
N SER A 142 9.53 12.14 15.67
CA SER A 142 9.25 10.73 15.98
C SER A 142 9.75 10.42 17.39
N ASP A 143 8.99 9.62 18.14
CA ASP A 143 9.45 9.12 19.43
C ASP A 143 10.60 8.13 19.21
N ALA A 144 11.71 8.33 19.92
CA ALA A 144 12.89 7.47 19.79
C ALA A 144 12.58 5.99 20.10
N ARG A 145 11.59 5.71 20.92
CA ARG A 145 11.11 4.36 21.23
C ARG A 145 10.62 3.58 20.01
N MET A 146 10.24 4.27 18.93
CA MET A 146 9.87 3.61 17.68
C MET A 146 10.97 2.63 17.23
N TYR A 147 12.23 3.02 17.29
CA TYR A 147 13.37 2.19 16.87
C TYR A 147 14.05 1.41 18.00
N THR A 148 13.80 1.76 19.26
CA THR A 148 14.45 1.12 20.41
C THR A 148 13.55 0.13 21.16
N GLU A 149 12.24 0.31 21.11
CA GLU A 149 11.28 -0.48 21.88
C GLU A 149 10.13 -1.06 21.04
N LEU A 150 9.65 -0.32 20.03
CA LEU A 150 8.46 -0.70 19.26
C LEU A 150 8.76 -1.51 18.00
N CYS A 151 9.97 -1.42 17.47
CA CYS A 151 10.43 -2.19 16.32
C CYS A 151 11.82 -2.77 16.58
N SER A 152 12.05 -3.95 16.05
CA SER A 152 13.41 -4.48 15.81
C SER A 152 13.72 -4.38 14.31
N GLU A 153 14.92 -4.79 13.91
CA GLU A 153 15.30 -4.94 12.49
C GLU A 153 14.60 -6.13 11.81
N HIS A 154 13.85 -6.92 12.56
CA HIS A 154 13.16 -8.07 12.01
C HIS A 154 11.97 -7.62 11.12
N PRO A 155 11.84 -8.14 9.89
CA PRO A 155 10.84 -7.64 8.94
C PRO A 155 9.38 -7.81 9.42
N ILE A 156 9.09 -8.79 10.27
CA ILE A 156 7.76 -8.97 10.87
C ILE A 156 7.45 -7.82 11.83
N ASP A 157 8.40 -7.43 12.67
CA ASP A 157 8.21 -6.33 13.63
C ASP A 157 8.04 -4.99 12.93
N LEU A 158 8.82 -4.75 11.88
CA LEU A 158 8.68 -3.56 11.04
C LEU A 158 7.31 -3.50 10.36
N CYS A 159 6.87 -4.61 9.79
CA CYS A 159 5.55 -4.70 9.17
C CYS A 159 4.43 -4.55 10.21
N ARG A 160 4.62 -5.09 11.43
CA ARG A 160 3.68 -4.92 12.55
C ARG A 160 3.54 -3.45 12.96
N TYR A 161 4.62 -2.68 12.91
CA TYR A 161 4.52 -1.23 13.13
C TYR A 161 3.61 -0.57 12.07
N GLN A 162 3.70 -0.99 10.80
CA GLN A 162 2.76 -0.51 9.77
C GLN A 162 1.31 -0.93 10.08
N VAL A 163 1.08 -2.16 10.53
CA VAL A 163 -0.26 -2.64 10.96
C VAL A 163 -0.78 -1.83 12.13
N ALA A 164 0.06 -1.54 13.12
CA ALA A 164 -0.32 -0.70 14.27
C ALA A 164 -0.79 0.70 13.82
N ASN A 165 -0.17 1.27 12.78
CA ASN A 165 -0.59 2.55 12.20
C ASN A 165 -1.86 2.44 11.32
N CYS A 166 -2.40 1.24 11.11
CA CYS A 166 -3.70 0.99 10.49
C CYS A 166 -4.78 0.79 11.59
N TYR A 167 -4.91 1.74 12.51
CA TYR A 167 -5.78 1.67 13.69
C TYR A 167 -5.65 0.36 14.47
N MET A 168 -4.40 0.00 14.80
CA MET A 168 -4.08 -1.24 15.53
C MET A 168 -4.60 -2.50 14.83
N GLY A 169 -4.52 -2.53 13.50
CA GLY A 169 -4.93 -3.66 12.68
C GLY A 169 -6.44 -3.76 12.39
N ARG A 170 -7.22 -2.75 12.77
CA ARG A 170 -8.66 -2.68 12.44
C ARG A 170 -8.92 -2.35 10.98
N ILE A 171 -7.97 -1.68 10.35
CA ILE A 171 -7.95 -1.40 8.91
C ILE A 171 -6.96 -2.35 8.26
N GLY A 172 -7.35 -2.94 7.12
CA GLY A 172 -6.53 -3.93 6.42
C GLY A 172 -5.20 -3.33 5.91
N LEU A 173 -4.11 -4.07 6.07
CA LEU A 173 -2.83 -3.75 5.44
C LEU A 173 -2.46 -4.82 4.42
N ILE A 174 -2.29 -4.42 3.16
CA ILE A 174 -1.72 -5.26 2.12
C ILE A 174 -0.35 -4.74 1.68
N ASN A 175 0.62 -5.65 1.56
CA ASN A 175 1.94 -5.26 1.07
C ASN A 175 2.12 -5.56 -0.43
N SER A 176 3.03 -4.84 -1.07
CA SER A 176 3.43 -5.12 -2.45
C SER A 176 4.26 -6.40 -2.51
N GLY A 177 4.01 -7.25 -3.52
CA GLY A 177 4.84 -8.42 -3.81
C GLY A 177 6.26 -8.10 -4.30
N GLY A 178 6.62 -6.82 -4.44
CA GLY A 178 7.94 -6.39 -4.89
C GLY A 178 8.14 -6.47 -6.42
N GLU A 179 9.34 -6.21 -6.87
CA GLU A 179 9.74 -6.34 -8.28
C GLU A 179 10.00 -7.80 -8.65
N SER A 180 9.88 -8.15 -9.94
CA SER A 180 10.21 -9.48 -10.44
C SER A 180 11.72 -9.72 -10.39
N GLY A 181 12.11 -10.95 -10.07
CA GLY A 181 13.49 -11.41 -9.96
C GLY A 181 13.62 -12.90 -10.31
N ASP A 182 14.73 -13.50 -9.90
CA ASP A 182 15.06 -14.90 -10.29
C ASP A 182 14.12 -15.94 -9.65
N ASN A 183 13.58 -15.66 -8.46
CA ASN A 183 12.65 -16.57 -7.76
C ASN A 183 11.42 -15.82 -7.23
N ASP A 184 10.49 -15.53 -8.12
CA ASP A 184 9.29 -14.76 -7.82
C ASP A 184 8.35 -15.45 -6.82
N ILE A 185 8.26 -16.78 -6.86
CA ILE A 185 7.39 -17.55 -5.93
C ILE A 185 7.93 -17.40 -4.51
N ALA A 186 9.21 -17.71 -4.30
CA ALA A 186 9.79 -17.61 -2.95
C ALA A 186 9.73 -16.18 -2.39
N ALA A 187 9.98 -15.17 -3.24
CA ALA A 187 9.89 -13.77 -2.83
C ALA A 187 8.46 -13.36 -2.47
N ALA A 188 7.46 -13.79 -3.24
CA ALA A 188 6.04 -13.50 -2.96
C ALA A 188 5.57 -14.22 -1.69
N VAL A 189 5.89 -15.50 -1.53
CA VAL A 189 5.56 -16.30 -0.32
C VAL A 189 6.21 -15.68 0.91
N ARG A 190 7.50 -15.34 0.85
CA ARG A 190 8.19 -14.66 1.97
C ARG A 190 7.47 -13.36 2.38
N THR A 191 7.11 -12.53 1.41
CA THR A 191 6.39 -11.28 1.68
C THR A 191 5.02 -11.55 2.30
N ALA A 192 4.29 -12.56 1.81
CA ALA A 192 3.00 -12.96 2.34
C ALA A 192 3.10 -13.45 3.80
N VAL A 193 4.12 -14.27 4.10
CA VAL A 193 4.38 -14.76 5.47
C VAL A 193 4.72 -13.59 6.41
N ILE A 194 5.58 -12.67 6.00
CA ILE A 194 5.92 -11.48 6.80
C ILE A 194 4.66 -10.66 7.09
N ASN A 195 3.85 -10.38 6.05
CA ASN A 195 2.62 -9.62 6.21
C ASN A 195 1.63 -10.32 7.15
N LYS A 196 1.32 -11.60 6.92
CA LYS A 196 0.36 -12.35 7.73
C LYS A 196 0.81 -12.47 9.19
N ARG A 197 2.09 -12.81 9.43
CA ARG A 197 2.64 -12.90 10.79
C ARG A 197 2.71 -11.56 11.52
N ALA A 198 2.80 -10.48 10.79
CA ALA A 198 2.70 -9.12 11.34
C ALA A 198 1.27 -8.69 11.70
N GLY A 199 0.24 -9.45 11.29
CA GLY A 199 -1.16 -9.09 11.43
C GLY A 199 -1.74 -8.36 10.21
N GLY A 200 -1.04 -8.37 9.08
CA GLY A 200 -1.54 -7.83 7.82
C GLY A 200 -2.60 -8.72 7.17
N SER A 201 -3.35 -8.17 6.23
CA SER A 201 -4.56 -8.77 5.66
C SER A 201 -4.36 -9.38 4.29
N GLY A 202 -3.23 -9.14 3.62
CA GLY A 202 -3.06 -9.64 2.27
C GLY A 202 -1.82 -9.13 1.54
N LEU A 203 -1.70 -9.59 0.31
CA LEU A 203 -0.65 -9.20 -0.62
C LEU A 203 -1.26 -8.75 -1.95
N ILE A 204 -0.73 -7.67 -2.51
CA ILE A 204 -1.07 -7.27 -3.87
C ILE A 204 0.00 -7.75 -4.84
N LEU A 205 -0.40 -8.59 -5.79
CA LEU A 205 0.45 -9.08 -6.86
C LEU A 205 0.12 -8.35 -8.16
N GLY A 206 1.14 -7.84 -8.80
CA GLY A 206 1.03 -7.17 -10.09
C GLY A 206 1.90 -7.88 -11.13
N ARG A 207 2.96 -7.21 -11.57
CA ARG A 207 3.88 -7.67 -12.63
C ARG A 207 4.38 -9.10 -12.45
N LYS A 208 4.68 -9.52 -11.21
CA LYS A 208 5.08 -10.90 -10.90
C LYS A 208 4.09 -11.96 -11.37
N ALA A 209 2.79 -11.63 -11.42
CA ALA A 209 1.77 -12.56 -11.86
C ALA A 209 1.41 -12.36 -13.34
N PHE A 210 1.04 -11.15 -13.77
CA PHE A 210 0.47 -10.94 -15.09
C PHE A 210 1.51 -10.73 -16.22
N GLN A 211 2.79 -10.53 -15.90
CA GLN A 211 3.89 -10.48 -16.89
C GLN A 211 4.54 -11.87 -17.14
N LYS A 212 4.00 -12.91 -16.55
CA LYS A 212 4.42 -14.31 -16.72
C LYS A 212 3.43 -15.06 -17.62
N PRO A 213 3.82 -16.23 -18.17
CA PRO A 213 2.85 -17.18 -18.72
C PRO A 213 1.73 -17.44 -17.70
N LEU A 214 0.50 -17.67 -18.20
CA LEU A 214 -0.69 -17.77 -17.37
C LEU A 214 -0.56 -18.81 -16.23
N ASP A 215 -0.03 -19.97 -16.53
CA ASP A 215 0.17 -21.07 -15.59
C ASP A 215 1.18 -20.72 -14.48
N GLU A 216 2.25 -19.99 -14.81
CA GLU A 216 3.21 -19.49 -13.83
C GLU A 216 2.59 -18.40 -12.95
N GLY A 217 1.86 -17.46 -13.54
CA GLY A 217 1.14 -16.42 -12.81
C GLY A 217 0.12 -17.02 -11.83
N VAL A 218 -0.63 -18.03 -12.25
CA VAL A 218 -1.58 -18.77 -11.41
C VAL A 218 -0.87 -19.48 -10.26
N LYS A 219 0.28 -20.14 -10.51
CA LYS A 219 1.08 -20.81 -9.46
C LYS A 219 1.52 -19.80 -8.37
N ILE A 220 1.97 -18.61 -8.77
CA ILE A 220 2.36 -17.57 -7.79
C ILE A 220 1.16 -17.12 -6.94
N ILE A 221 0.02 -16.88 -7.59
CA ILE A 221 -1.20 -16.46 -6.87
C ILE A 221 -1.64 -17.55 -5.89
N ASN A 222 -1.69 -18.81 -6.32
CA ASN A 222 -2.08 -19.93 -5.46
C ASN A 222 -1.13 -20.08 -4.27
N ALA A 223 0.20 -20.02 -4.50
CA ALA A 223 1.18 -20.12 -3.42
C ALA A 223 1.02 -19.01 -2.36
N VAL A 224 0.64 -17.81 -2.77
CA VAL A 224 0.33 -16.71 -1.84
C VAL A 224 -1.00 -16.95 -1.13
N GLN A 225 -2.03 -17.43 -1.82
CA GLN A 225 -3.31 -17.78 -1.21
C GLN A 225 -3.14 -18.88 -0.16
N ASP A 226 -2.31 -19.89 -0.44
CA ASP A 226 -2.01 -20.98 0.52
C ASP A 226 -1.42 -20.44 1.82
N VAL A 227 -0.55 -19.41 1.77
CA VAL A 227 -0.05 -18.75 2.98
C VAL A 227 -1.19 -18.16 3.81
N TYR A 228 -2.12 -17.43 3.18
CA TYR A 228 -3.22 -16.78 3.91
C TYR A 228 -4.28 -17.77 4.40
N LEU A 229 -4.46 -18.90 3.72
CA LEU A 229 -5.39 -19.96 4.11
C LEU A 229 -4.79 -20.95 5.14
N CYS A 230 -3.48 -20.99 5.31
CA CYS A 230 -2.80 -21.90 6.23
C CYS A 230 -2.94 -21.40 7.69
N ASP A 231 -3.64 -22.12 8.53
CA ASP A 231 -3.86 -21.78 9.94
C ASP A 231 -2.57 -21.81 10.78
N GLU A 232 -1.57 -22.59 10.36
CA GLU A 232 -0.27 -22.68 11.04
C GLU A 232 0.57 -21.39 10.88
N VAL A 233 0.30 -20.59 9.85
CA VAL A 233 0.91 -19.27 9.68
C VAL A 233 0.08 -18.25 10.44
N SER A 234 0.26 -18.20 11.74
CA SER A 234 -0.45 -17.31 12.66
C SER A 234 0.29 -15.99 12.87
N VAL A 235 -0.38 -15.01 13.49
CA VAL A 235 0.25 -13.78 13.98
C VAL A 235 1.27 -14.12 15.05
N ALA A 236 2.48 -13.58 14.96
CA ALA A 236 3.59 -13.85 15.86
C ALA A 236 3.58 -12.93 17.09
#